data_505e9fddf42b41178a6d8ad896d30256
#
_entry.id   505e9fddf42b41178a6d8ad896d30256
#
_cell.length_a   1.000
_cell.length_b   1.000
_cell.length_c   1.000
_cell.angle_alpha   90.00
_cell.angle_beta   90.00
_cell.angle_gamma   90.00
#
_symmetry.space_group_name_H-M   'P 1'
#
loop_
_entity.id
_entity.type
_entity.pdbx_description
1 polymer ?
#
loop_
_entity_poly.entity_id
_entity_poly.type
_entity_poly.pdbx_seq_one_letter_code
_entity_poly.pdbx_strand_id
1 'polypeptide(L)'
;MDLMQAIKERRSVRHYKPDPVKPEDLQAVLEAARLAPSWANTQCWKFVVVRDASTKANLVTTLNPGNPATAAITEAPIVIAACAETGRAGFKRGEVCTDKGDWFMFDVGIAMQNLVLAAHSLGLGTVHVGLVDAKKAAEILQLPPGIVFVEMTPLGYPNEQPRVIPRKELSEIVFYEKYGQK
;
A
#
# COMPACT_ATOMS: atom_id res chain seq x y z
N MET A 1 -11.16 0.62 17.75
CA MET A 1 -9.96 -0.26 17.93
C MET A 1 -8.80 0.63 18.32
N ASP A 2 -7.98 0.23 19.28
CA ASP A 2 -6.76 0.97 19.58
C ASP A 2 -5.65 0.67 18.56
N LEU A 3 -4.60 1.51 18.54
CA LEU A 3 -3.52 1.41 17.55
C LEU A 3 -2.75 0.09 17.64
N MET A 4 -2.41 -0.35 18.86
CA MET A 4 -1.61 -1.57 19.05
C MET A 4 -2.41 -2.81 18.68
N GLN A 5 -3.71 -2.79 18.92
CA GLN A 5 -4.59 -3.85 18.48
C GLN A 5 -4.66 -3.91 16.95
N ALA A 6 -4.80 -2.77 16.27
CA ALA A 6 -4.80 -2.72 14.80
C ALA A 6 -3.50 -3.26 14.20
N ILE A 7 -2.34 -2.88 14.76
CA ILE A 7 -1.03 -3.38 14.32
C ILE A 7 -0.93 -4.90 14.51
N LYS A 8 -1.38 -5.41 15.65
CA LYS A 8 -1.31 -6.83 16.02
C LYS A 8 -2.25 -7.70 15.17
N GLU A 9 -3.44 -7.20 14.86
CA GLU A 9 -4.52 -8.00 14.28
C GLU A 9 -4.67 -7.86 12.77
N ARG A 10 -4.20 -6.74 12.16
CA ARG A 10 -4.27 -6.55 10.71
C ARG A 10 -3.61 -7.71 9.95
N ARG A 11 -4.33 -8.25 8.97
CA ARG A 11 -3.85 -9.33 8.08
C ARG A 11 -4.10 -8.95 6.61
N SER A 12 -3.37 -9.60 5.73
CA SER A 12 -3.60 -9.54 4.28
C SER A 12 -4.86 -10.32 3.92
N VAL A 13 -5.85 -9.63 3.38
CA VAL A 13 -7.14 -10.18 2.95
C VAL A 13 -7.14 -10.30 1.43
N ARG A 14 -7.55 -11.46 0.91
CA ARG A 14 -7.52 -11.76 -0.53
C ARG A 14 -8.88 -12.13 -1.12
N HIS A 15 -9.91 -12.25 -0.26
CA HIS A 15 -11.30 -12.47 -0.68
C HIS A 15 -12.21 -11.43 -0.05
N TYR A 16 -13.08 -10.84 -0.85
CA TYR A 16 -13.90 -9.70 -0.47
C TYR A 16 -15.38 -9.94 -0.75
N LYS A 17 -16.22 -9.35 0.09
CA LYS A 17 -17.64 -9.22 -0.17
C LYS A 17 -17.88 -8.16 -1.24
N PRO A 18 -18.97 -8.28 -2.02
CA PRO A 18 -19.31 -7.27 -3.04
C PRO A 18 -19.87 -5.97 -2.45
N ASP A 19 -20.06 -5.92 -1.13
CA ASP A 19 -20.65 -4.76 -0.45
C ASP A 19 -19.83 -3.48 -0.70
N PRO A 20 -20.49 -2.36 -1.04
CA PRO A 20 -19.80 -1.11 -1.31
C PRO A 20 -19.14 -0.56 -0.03
N VAL A 21 -17.92 -0.05 -0.18
CA VAL A 21 -17.25 0.72 0.89
C VAL A 21 -17.93 2.07 1.02
N LYS A 22 -18.26 2.46 2.25
CA LYS A 22 -18.87 3.76 2.53
C LYS A 22 -17.94 4.90 2.13
N PRO A 23 -18.46 5.98 1.55
CA PRO A 23 -17.63 7.14 1.16
C PRO A 23 -16.80 7.72 2.31
N GLU A 24 -17.38 7.81 3.51
CA GLU A 24 -16.71 8.30 4.71
C GLU A 24 -15.55 7.39 5.15
N ASP A 25 -15.70 6.07 5.03
CA ASP A 25 -14.64 5.11 5.36
C ASP A 25 -13.48 5.22 4.37
N LEU A 26 -13.77 5.35 3.07
CA LEU A 26 -12.75 5.59 2.05
C LEU A 26 -12.01 6.91 2.32
N GLN A 27 -12.74 7.97 2.64
CA GLN A 27 -12.15 9.27 2.96
C GLN A 27 -11.22 9.17 4.18
N ALA A 28 -11.64 8.49 5.25
CA ALA A 28 -10.83 8.28 6.45
C ALA A 28 -9.55 7.50 6.15
N VAL A 29 -9.63 6.46 5.31
CA VAL A 29 -8.49 5.64 4.89
C VAL A 29 -7.48 6.46 4.08
N LEU A 30 -7.94 7.28 3.14
CA LEU A 30 -7.08 8.16 2.35
C LEU A 30 -6.48 9.29 3.19
N GLU A 31 -7.23 9.83 4.15
CA GLU A 31 -6.74 10.84 5.07
C GLU A 31 -5.64 10.29 5.99
N ALA A 32 -5.75 9.05 6.45
CA ALA A 32 -4.69 8.40 7.22
C ALA A 32 -3.39 8.29 6.41
N ALA A 33 -3.48 7.94 5.12
CA ALA A 33 -2.31 7.93 4.23
C ALA A 33 -1.72 9.34 4.07
N ARG A 34 -2.56 10.36 3.86
CA ARG A 34 -2.14 11.75 3.70
C ARG A 34 -1.38 12.30 4.92
N LEU A 35 -1.74 11.85 6.11
CA LEU A 35 -1.13 12.28 7.38
C LEU A 35 0.21 11.60 7.69
N ALA A 36 0.70 10.73 6.81
CA ALA A 36 2.00 10.09 6.99
C ALA A 36 3.14 11.12 6.96
N PRO A 37 4.24 10.92 7.71
CA PRO A 37 5.45 11.69 7.51
C PRO A 37 6.13 11.31 6.19
N SER A 38 6.89 12.23 5.62
CA SER A 38 7.69 11.99 4.42
C SER A 38 9.04 12.68 4.51
N TRP A 39 9.99 12.30 3.65
CA TRP A 39 11.26 12.98 3.52
C TRP A 39 11.06 14.49 3.37
N ALA A 40 11.63 15.29 4.28
CA ALA A 40 11.50 16.74 4.28
C ALA A 40 10.08 17.27 3.96
N ASN A 41 9.05 16.50 4.33
CA ASN A 41 7.64 16.79 4.08
C ASN A 41 7.31 16.95 2.57
N THR A 42 7.96 16.18 1.72
CA THR A 42 7.74 16.24 0.26
C THR A 42 6.38 15.72 -0.19
N GLN A 43 5.78 14.80 0.59
CA GLN A 43 4.46 14.23 0.31
C GLN A 43 4.37 13.73 -1.14
N CYS A 44 5.38 12.96 -1.56
CA CYS A 44 5.57 12.55 -2.95
C CYS A 44 4.53 11.53 -3.44
N TRP A 45 3.75 10.92 -2.55
CA TRP A 45 2.73 9.94 -2.91
C TRP A 45 1.57 10.56 -3.69
N LYS A 46 1.00 9.75 -4.57
CA LYS A 46 -0.26 9.99 -5.29
C LYS A 46 -1.10 8.72 -5.21
N PHE A 47 -2.41 8.88 -5.09
CA PHE A 47 -3.32 7.73 -5.02
C PHE A 47 -4.33 7.80 -6.16
N VAL A 48 -4.49 6.67 -6.87
CA VAL A 48 -5.55 6.51 -7.87
C VAL A 48 -6.57 5.52 -7.32
N VAL A 49 -7.80 5.97 -7.11
CA VAL A 49 -8.90 5.15 -6.62
C VAL A 49 -9.67 4.57 -7.80
N VAL A 50 -9.60 3.26 -7.96
CA VAL A 50 -10.21 2.53 -9.08
C VAL A 50 -11.44 1.78 -8.58
N ARG A 51 -12.61 2.08 -9.15
CA ARG A 51 -13.88 1.38 -8.93
C ARG A 51 -14.38 0.68 -10.18
N ASP A 52 -13.98 1.17 -11.34
CA ASP A 52 -14.40 0.66 -12.62
C ASP A 52 -13.93 -0.78 -12.83
N ALA A 53 -14.88 -1.67 -13.18
CA ALA A 53 -14.61 -3.10 -13.33
C ALA A 53 -13.65 -3.40 -14.49
N SER A 54 -13.72 -2.63 -15.59
CA SER A 54 -12.85 -2.82 -16.74
C SER A 54 -11.42 -2.43 -16.42
N THR A 55 -11.22 -1.32 -15.70
CA THR A 55 -9.90 -0.87 -15.24
C THR A 55 -9.30 -1.87 -14.25
N LYS A 56 -10.09 -2.41 -13.30
CA LYS A 56 -9.64 -3.47 -12.39
C LYS A 56 -9.23 -4.74 -13.16
N ALA A 57 -10.03 -5.16 -14.14
CA ALA A 57 -9.69 -6.30 -14.99
C ALA A 57 -8.38 -6.08 -15.77
N ASN A 58 -8.14 -4.87 -16.26
CA ASN A 58 -6.89 -4.51 -16.90
C ASN A 58 -5.72 -4.56 -15.91
N LEU A 59 -5.88 -4.07 -14.68
CA LEU A 59 -4.85 -4.14 -13.64
C LEU A 59 -4.51 -5.59 -13.27
N VAL A 60 -5.48 -6.52 -13.28
CA VAL A 60 -5.21 -7.96 -13.09
C VAL A 60 -4.20 -8.48 -14.11
N THR A 61 -4.20 -7.98 -15.35
CA THR A 61 -3.26 -8.42 -16.40
C THR A 61 -1.80 -8.01 -16.13
N THR A 62 -1.56 -7.18 -15.11
CA THR A 62 -0.21 -6.80 -14.65
C THR A 62 0.36 -7.80 -13.65
N LEU A 63 -0.46 -8.71 -13.12
CA LEU A 63 -0.06 -9.71 -12.15
C LEU A 63 0.54 -10.93 -12.85
N ASN A 64 1.54 -11.55 -12.23
CA ASN A 64 2.05 -12.83 -12.71
C ASN A 64 0.97 -13.93 -12.63
N PRO A 65 0.97 -14.88 -13.56
CA PRO A 65 0.07 -16.04 -13.49
C PRO A 65 0.14 -16.75 -12.13
N GLY A 66 -1.01 -17.04 -11.54
CA GLY A 66 -1.09 -17.69 -10.22
C GLY A 66 -0.85 -16.75 -9.02
N ASN A 67 -0.76 -15.44 -9.22
CA ASN A 67 -0.65 -14.50 -8.11
C ASN A 67 -1.90 -14.60 -7.20
N PRO A 68 -1.74 -14.86 -5.89
CA PRO A 68 -2.87 -15.02 -4.97
C PRO A 68 -3.70 -13.75 -4.77
N ALA A 69 -3.20 -12.59 -5.21
CA ALA A 69 -3.94 -11.33 -5.16
C ALA A 69 -4.88 -11.12 -6.37
N THR A 70 -4.89 -12.00 -7.35
CA THR A 70 -5.77 -11.89 -8.53
C THR A 70 -7.25 -11.79 -8.14
N ALA A 71 -7.71 -12.71 -7.29
CA ALA A 71 -9.06 -12.68 -6.76
C ALA A 71 -9.35 -11.38 -6.00
N ALA A 72 -8.40 -10.93 -5.18
CA ALA A 72 -8.52 -9.72 -4.38
C ALA A 72 -8.78 -8.46 -5.23
N ILE A 73 -8.05 -8.28 -6.33
CA ILE A 73 -8.24 -7.13 -7.24
C ILE A 73 -9.59 -7.21 -7.96
N THR A 74 -10.03 -8.42 -8.31
CA THR A 74 -11.29 -8.63 -9.02
C THR A 74 -12.50 -8.40 -8.11
N GLU A 75 -12.49 -9.02 -6.92
CA GLU A 75 -13.62 -9.06 -6.00
C GLU A 75 -13.83 -7.74 -5.24
N ALA A 76 -12.76 -7.11 -4.79
CA ALA A 76 -12.88 -5.91 -3.98
C ALA A 76 -13.63 -4.79 -4.72
N PRO A 77 -14.53 -4.05 -4.05
CA PRO A 77 -15.27 -2.95 -4.64
C PRO A 77 -14.35 -1.78 -5.06
N ILE A 78 -13.21 -1.64 -4.41
CA ILE A 78 -12.23 -0.59 -4.68
C ILE A 78 -10.82 -1.19 -4.78
N VAL A 79 -10.01 -0.65 -5.69
CA VAL A 79 -8.55 -0.81 -5.71
C VAL A 79 -7.92 0.57 -5.59
N ILE A 80 -6.98 0.74 -4.66
CA ILE A 80 -6.20 1.96 -4.50
C ILE A 80 -4.80 1.69 -5.04
N ALA A 81 -4.41 2.35 -6.12
CA ALA A 81 -3.04 2.33 -6.61
C ALA A 81 -2.25 3.46 -5.94
N ALA A 82 -1.14 3.09 -5.31
CA ALA A 82 -0.19 4.02 -4.74
C ALA A 82 0.91 4.29 -5.77
N CYS A 83 1.10 5.56 -6.06
CA CYS A 83 2.08 6.08 -7.00
C CYS A 83 2.97 7.10 -6.32
N ALA A 84 4.06 7.49 -6.93
CA ALA A 84 4.96 8.50 -6.40
C ALA A 84 5.48 9.43 -7.48
N GLU A 85 5.64 10.70 -7.11
CA GLU A 85 6.42 11.68 -7.86
C GLU A 85 7.90 11.43 -7.59
N THR A 86 8.66 11.11 -8.63
CA THR A 86 10.10 10.84 -8.55
C THR A 86 10.92 12.14 -8.43
N GLY A 87 12.14 12.03 -7.88
CA GLY A 87 13.03 13.19 -7.75
C GLY A 87 12.63 14.19 -6.67
N ARG A 88 11.75 13.77 -5.73
CA ARG A 88 11.28 14.61 -4.61
C ARG A 88 11.86 14.15 -3.28
N ALA A 89 11.56 12.90 -2.91
CA ALA A 89 12.04 12.31 -1.67
C ALA A 89 13.51 11.92 -1.81
N GLY A 90 14.37 12.35 -0.88
CA GLY A 90 15.82 12.13 -0.97
C GLY A 90 16.59 13.17 -1.82
N PHE A 91 15.90 14.20 -2.32
CA PHE A 91 16.48 15.25 -3.15
C PHE A 91 16.42 16.62 -2.49
N LYS A 92 17.43 17.46 -2.74
CA LYS A 92 17.46 18.86 -2.37
C LYS A 92 18.02 19.66 -3.55
N ARG A 93 17.25 20.65 -4.02
CA ARG A 93 17.60 21.47 -5.20
C ARG A 93 17.89 20.64 -6.47
N GLY A 94 17.21 19.51 -6.64
CA GLY A 94 17.40 18.61 -7.78
C GLY A 94 18.57 17.62 -7.63
N GLU A 95 19.34 17.68 -6.55
CA GLU A 95 20.47 16.78 -6.30
C GLU A 95 20.12 15.71 -5.27
N VAL A 96 20.63 14.50 -5.48
CA VAL A 96 20.50 13.37 -4.55
C VAL A 96 21.22 13.69 -3.24
N CYS A 97 20.52 13.57 -2.11
CA CYS A 97 21.07 13.90 -0.78
C CYS A 97 21.67 12.69 -0.05
N THR A 98 21.44 11.46 -0.51
CA THR A 98 21.90 10.25 0.17
C THR A 98 22.36 9.19 -0.83
N ASP A 99 23.13 8.24 -0.35
CA ASP A 99 23.56 7.05 -1.12
C ASP A 99 22.43 6.09 -1.50
N LYS A 100 21.21 6.31 -0.98
CA LYS A 100 20.01 5.50 -1.27
C LYS A 100 19.25 6.01 -2.50
N GLY A 101 19.60 7.17 -3.06
CA GLY A 101 18.90 7.76 -4.19
C GLY A 101 17.50 8.27 -3.82
N ASP A 102 16.50 7.91 -4.60
CA ASP A 102 15.12 8.34 -4.39
C ASP A 102 14.44 7.57 -3.24
N TRP A 103 13.85 8.29 -2.30
CA TRP A 103 13.24 7.74 -1.10
C TRP A 103 11.71 7.55 -1.24
N PHE A 104 11.15 7.73 -2.42
CA PHE A 104 9.71 7.61 -2.60
C PHE A 104 9.16 6.25 -2.14
N MET A 105 9.92 5.16 -2.32
CA MET A 105 9.49 3.82 -1.86
C MET A 105 9.31 3.77 -0.34
N PHE A 106 10.18 4.44 0.40
CA PHE A 106 10.09 4.54 1.86
C PHE A 106 8.88 5.37 2.28
N ASP A 107 8.72 6.57 1.68
CA ASP A 107 7.62 7.48 1.98
C ASP A 107 6.25 6.85 1.65
N VAL A 108 6.12 6.23 0.47
CA VAL A 108 4.90 5.52 0.08
C VAL A 108 4.61 4.36 1.03
N GLY A 109 5.65 3.59 1.43
CA GLY A 109 5.48 2.49 2.38
C GLY A 109 4.92 2.94 3.73
N ILE A 110 5.36 4.11 4.24
CA ILE A 110 4.81 4.69 5.48
C ILE A 110 3.34 5.11 5.28
N ALA A 111 3.03 5.80 4.18
CA ALA A 111 1.67 6.24 3.87
C ALA A 111 0.72 5.04 3.71
N MET A 112 1.17 3.99 3.01
CA MET A 112 0.39 2.76 2.83
C MET A 112 0.20 2.01 4.14
N GLN A 113 1.17 2.02 5.06
CA GLN A 113 0.99 1.40 6.38
C GLN A 113 -0.09 2.14 7.20
N ASN A 114 -0.13 3.47 7.17
CA ASN A 114 -1.22 4.22 7.79
C ASN A 114 -2.58 3.86 7.18
N LEU A 115 -2.64 3.81 5.84
CA LEU A 115 -3.85 3.45 5.09
C LEU A 115 -4.40 2.09 5.52
N VAL A 116 -3.55 1.05 5.57
CA VAL A 116 -4.01 -0.31 5.87
C VAL A 116 -4.39 -0.50 7.34
N LEU A 117 -3.78 0.25 8.26
CA LEU A 117 -4.17 0.26 9.67
C LEU A 117 -5.52 0.95 9.87
N ALA A 118 -5.73 2.10 9.22
CA ALA A 118 -7.02 2.79 9.24
C ALA A 118 -8.13 1.92 8.65
N ALA A 119 -7.88 1.29 7.48
CA ALA A 119 -8.84 0.37 6.88
C ALA A 119 -9.22 -0.76 7.84
N HIS A 120 -8.22 -1.41 8.46
CA HIS A 120 -8.46 -2.48 9.43
C HIS A 120 -9.27 -2.01 10.64
N SER A 121 -9.00 -0.82 11.16
CA SER A 121 -9.75 -0.26 12.30
C SER A 121 -11.22 -0.01 12.00
N LEU A 122 -11.56 0.18 10.72
CA LEU A 122 -12.92 0.35 10.19
C LEU A 122 -13.58 -0.98 9.76
N GLY A 123 -12.91 -2.13 10.00
CA GLY A 123 -13.40 -3.45 9.58
C GLY A 123 -13.21 -3.77 8.10
N LEU A 124 -12.41 -2.97 7.40
CA LEU A 124 -12.06 -3.20 5.99
C LEU A 124 -10.80 -4.05 5.87
N GLY A 125 -10.74 -4.86 4.82
CA GLY A 125 -9.60 -5.67 4.45
C GLY A 125 -8.74 -5.01 3.38
N THR A 126 -7.44 -5.33 3.41
CA THR A 126 -6.43 -4.86 2.44
C THR A 126 -5.35 -5.92 2.25
N VAL A 127 -4.61 -5.84 1.16
CA VAL A 127 -3.35 -6.57 0.95
C VAL A 127 -2.43 -5.74 0.05
N HIS A 128 -1.16 -5.63 0.42
CA HIS A 128 -0.16 -5.00 -0.45
C HIS A 128 0.13 -5.87 -1.66
N VAL A 129 0.01 -5.33 -2.86
CA VAL A 129 0.24 -6.01 -4.14
C VAL A 129 1.31 -5.27 -4.92
N GLY A 130 2.56 -5.66 -4.71
CA GLY A 130 3.73 -5.06 -5.35
C GLY A 130 4.41 -5.96 -6.41
N LEU A 131 4.03 -7.26 -6.49
CA LEU A 131 4.53 -8.14 -7.54
C LEU A 131 3.67 -7.98 -8.80
N VAL A 132 3.94 -6.90 -9.53
CA VAL A 132 3.20 -6.46 -10.71
C VAL A 132 4.14 -5.95 -11.81
N ASP A 133 3.70 -5.94 -13.04
CA ASP A 133 4.31 -5.13 -14.10
C ASP A 133 3.95 -3.65 -13.89
N ALA A 134 4.83 -2.93 -13.20
CA ALA A 134 4.61 -1.53 -12.81
C ALA A 134 4.51 -0.58 -14.02
N LYS A 135 5.21 -0.88 -15.13
CA LYS A 135 5.13 -0.05 -16.35
C LYS A 135 3.76 -0.19 -16.98
N LYS A 136 3.29 -1.43 -17.16
CA LYS A 136 1.96 -1.70 -17.69
C LYS A 136 0.86 -1.14 -16.79
N ALA A 137 1.02 -1.21 -15.47
CA ALA A 137 0.08 -0.59 -14.51
C ALA A 137 0.03 0.94 -14.69
N ALA A 138 1.19 1.59 -14.87
CA ALA A 138 1.27 3.02 -15.13
C ALA A 138 0.58 3.41 -16.44
N GLU A 139 0.73 2.63 -17.51
CA GLU A 139 0.04 2.83 -18.79
C GLU A 139 -1.48 2.70 -18.63
N ILE A 140 -1.97 1.65 -17.97
CA ILE A 140 -3.41 1.44 -17.71
C ILE A 140 -4.00 2.60 -16.92
N LEU A 141 -3.28 3.11 -15.93
CA LEU A 141 -3.71 4.23 -15.08
C LEU A 141 -3.42 5.61 -15.70
N GLN A 142 -2.81 5.65 -16.89
CA GLN A 142 -2.44 6.89 -17.62
C GLN A 142 -1.59 7.83 -16.75
N LEU A 143 -0.61 7.26 -16.02
CA LEU A 143 0.26 8.08 -15.19
C LEU A 143 1.16 8.98 -16.06
N PRO A 144 1.26 10.29 -15.75
CA PRO A 144 2.10 11.20 -16.51
C PRO A 144 3.59 10.94 -16.25
N PRO A 145 4.49 11.42 -17.12
CA PRO A 145 5.93 11.39 -16.87
C PRO A 145 6.28 11.99 -15.51
N GLY A 146 7.20 11.33 -14.78
CA GLY A 146 7.61 11.74 -13.43
C GLY A 146 6.75 11.13 -12.31
N ILE A 147 5.63 10.48 -12.63
CA ILE A 147 4.85 9.69 -11.66
C ILE A 147 5.07 8.21 -11.96
N VAL A 148 5.46 7.45 -10.95
CA VAL A 148 5.67 6.01 -11.06
C VAL A 148 4.64 5.24 -10.24
N PHE A 149 4.23 4.07 -10.74
CA PHE A 149 3.43 3.13 -9.96
C PHE A 149 4.34 2.42 -8.93
N VAL A 150 3.86 2.30 -7.69
CA VAL A 150 4.60 1.62 -6.60
C VAL A 150 3.94 0.28 -6.26
N GLU A 151 2.70 0.32 -5.86
CA GLU A 151 1.90 -0.85 -5.51
C GLU A 151 0.41 -0.56 -5.65
N MET A 152 -0.43 -1.56 -5.49
CA MET A 152 -1.86 -1.38 -5.32
C MET A 152 -2.38 -2.19 -4.13
N THR A 153 -3.48 -1.75 -3.54
CA THR A 153 -4.21 -2.50 -2.52
C THR A 153 -5.70 -2.54 -2.84
N PRO A 154 -6.33 -3.74 -2.83
CA PRO A 154 -7.78 -3.83 -2.79
C PRO A 154 -8.29 -3.31 -1.44
N LEU A 155 -9.49 -2.75 -1.43
CA LEU A 155 -10.19 -2.25 -0.25
C LEU A 155 -11.64 -2.68 -0.29
N GLY A 156 -12.09 -3.37 0.75
CA GLY A 156 -13.45 -3.88 0.87
C GLY A 156 -13.68 -4.64 2.16
N TYR A 157 -14.90 -5.14 2.37
CA TYR A 157 -15.20 -5.96 3.53
C TYR A 157 -14.66 -7.39 3.33
N PRO A 158 -13.92 -7.95 4.33
CA PRO A 158 -13.37 -9.30 4.24
C PRO A 158 -14.44 -10.36 4.04
N ASN A 159 -14.17 -11.34 3.16
CA ASN A 159 -14.96 -12.56 2.97
C ASN A 159 -14.16 -13.81 3.34
N GLU A 160 -13.15 -13.66 4.16
CA GLU A 160 -12.30 -14.74 4.68
C GLU A 160 -11.78 -14.40 6.07
N GLN A 161 -11.30 -15.41 6.78
CA GLN A 161 -10.48 -15.25 7.97
C GLN A 161 -9.02 -15.57 7.62
N PRO A 162 -8.16 -14.57 7.45
CA PRO A 162 -6.79 -14.78 7.05
C PRO A 162 -6.01 -15.57 8.10
N ARG A 163 -5.16 -16.50 7.63
CA ARG A 163 -4.29 -17.28 8.51
C ARG A 163 -3.31 -16.35 9.25
N VAL A 164 -3.15 -16.60 10.56
CA VAL A 164 -2.12 -15.95 11.37
C VAL A 164 -0.77 -16.56 11.04
N ILE A 165 0.14 -15.74 10.54
CA ILE A 165 1.54 -16.12 10.30
C ILE A 165 2.38 -15.54 11.44
N PRO A 166 3.16 -16.37 12.16
CA PRO A 166 3.99 -15.89 13.27
C PRO A 166 5.03 -14.86 12.78
N ARG A 167 5.40 -13.98 13.68
CA ARG A 167 6.54 -13.07 13.49
C ARG A 167 7.76 -13.63 14.19
N LYS A 168 8.92 -13.18 13.76
CA LYS A 168 10.17 -13.44 14.50
C LYS A 168 10.10 -12.85 15.88
N GLU A 169 10.81 -13.48 16.81
CA GLU A 169 10.96 -12.92 18.15
C GLU A 169 11.82 -11.65 18.11
N LEU A 170 11.59 -10.73 19.05
CA LEU A 170 12.38 -9.50 19.13
C LEU A 170 13.88 -9.79 19.25
N SER A 171 14.23 -10.83 19.95
CA SER A 171 15.62 -11.28 20.09
C SER A 171 16.31 -11.69 18.79
N GLU A 172 15.56 -11.99 17.72
CA GLU A 172 16.10 -12.32 16.40
C GLU A 172 16.40 -11.08 15.54
N ILE A 173 15.76 -9.95 15.85
CA ILE A 173 15.79 -8.74 15.00
C ILE A 173 16.27 -7.49 15.73
N VAL A 174 16.46 -7.54 17.04
CA VAL A 174 16.95 -6.42 17.85
C VAL A 174 18.35 -6.73 18.35
N PHE A 175 19.25 -5.78 18.13
CA PHE A 175 20.62 -5.79 18.62
C PHE A 175 20.88 -4.47 19.35
N TYR A 176 21.73 -4.51 20.38
CA TYR A 176 22.08 -3.34 21.18
C TYR A 176 23.47 -2.86 20.78
N GLU A 177 23.64 -1.53 20.68
CA GLU A 177 24.89 -0.83 20.32
C GLU A 177 25.42 -1.20 18.93
N LYS A 178 25.64 -2.48 18.62
CA LYS A 178 26.20 -2.97 17.36
C LYS A 178 25.44 -4.19 16.87
N TYR A 179 25.40 -4.36 15.54
CA TYR A 179 24.79 -5.55 14.94
C TYR A 179 25.46 -6.83 15.49
N GLY A 180 24.63 -7.81 15.91
CA GLY A 180 25.08 -9.08 16.50
C GLY A 180 25.26 -9.06 18.02
N GLN A 181 25.20 -7.91 18.68
CA GLN A 181 25.21 -7.82 20.15
C GLN A 181 23.78 -7.96 20.69
N LYS A 182 23.60 -8.77 21.75
CA LYS A 182 22.31 -9.08 22.39
C LYS A 182 22.21 -8.43 23.76
#